data_451c093dcc5cb1de71eae2fb592659c0
#
_entry.id   451c093dcc5cb1de71eae2fb592659c0
#
_cell.length_a   1.000
_cell.length_b   1.000
_cell.length_c   1.000
_cell.angle_alpha   90.00
_cell.angle_beta   90.00
_cell.angle_gamma   90.00
#
_symmetry.space_group_name_H-M   'P 1'
#
loop_
_entity.id
_entity.type
_entity.pdbx_description
1 polymer ?
#
loop_
_entity_poly.entity_id
_entity_poly.type
_entity_poly.pdbx_seq_one_letter_code
_entity_poly.pdbx_strand_id
1 'polypeptide(L)'
;RYMHHTIKDKNQSIWIAQREGRAKDSNDRTQESVLKMLAMGGEGDIIDRLIEMNILPLAISYEYDPCDYLKAQEFQLKRDIPDYKKTQEDDLKNMQTGLFGPKGRVHFQVASCINEELEKLDRSLSKPELFSQISALIDRRIHANYRMYPGNYIAHDYLSGTQAFAGHYTAEEKKHFTDYIDQQLARIELPNKDIPFLREKMLLMYANPLTNYLATRTDNPK
;
A
#
# COMPACT_ATOMS: atom_id res chain seq x y z
N ARG A 1 -19.58 -14.51 -8.37
CA ARG A 1 -20.14 -15.13 -9.60
C ARG A 1 -19.72 -14.36 -10.85
N TYR A 2 -19.97 -13.04 -10.94
CA TYR A 2 -19.58 -12.25 -12.13
C TYR A 2 -18.09 -12.38 -12.48
N MET A 3 -17.19 -12.23 -11.50
CA MET A 3 -15.74 -12.33 -11.72
C MET A 3 -15.32 -13.73 -12.19
N HIS A 4 -15.83 -14.82 -11.59
CA HIS A 4 -15.58 -16.19 -12.06
C HIS A 4 -16.03 -16.38 -13.51
N HIS A 5 -17.24 -15.96 -13.84
CA HIS A 5 -17.74 -15.98 -15.22
C HIS A 5 -16.83 -15.18 -16.17
N THR A 6 -16.38 -14.00 -15.76
CA THR A 6 -15.51 -13.18 -16.60
C THR A 6 -14.14 -13.84 -16.84
N ILE A 7 -13.56 -14.43 -15.80
CA ILE A 7 -12.25 -15.06 -15.90
C ILE A 7 -12.34 -16.43 -16.60
N LYS A 8 -13.27 -17.32 -16.18
CA LYS A 8 -13.35 -18.70 -16.71
C LYS A 8 -14.01 -18.77 -18.08
N ASP A 9 -15.16 -18.10 -18.25
CA ASP A 9 -15.98 -18.31 -19.44
C ASP A 9 -15.66 -17.30 -20.53
N LYS A 10 -15.31 -16.05 -20.15
CA LYS A 10 -14.93 -15.01 -21.12
C LYS A 10 -13.42 -14.90 -21.35
N ASN A 11 -12.59 -15.59 -20.57
CA ASN A 11 -11.12 -15.54 -20.62
C ASN A 11 -10.59 -14.09 -20.57
N GLN A 12 -11.14 -13.27 -19.66
CA GLN A 12 -10.78 -11.86 -19.48
C GLN A 12 -10.20 -11.63 -18.09
N SER A 13 -9.14 -10.83 -18.03
CA SER A 13 -8.53 -10.42 -16.76
C SER A 13 -9.36 -9.35 -16.07
N ILE A 14 -9.37 -9.37 -14.74
CA ILE A 14 -9.99 -8.36 -13.88
C ILE A 14 -8.92 -7.76 -12.98
N TRP A 15 -8.88 -6.44 -12.89
CA TRP A 15 -8.10 -5.75 -11.88
C TRP A 15 -8.99 -5.34 -10.70
N ILE A 16 -8.54 -5.62 -9.48
CA ILE A 16 -9.25 -5.28 -8.26
C ILE A 16 -8.27 -4.73 -7.21
N ALA A 17 -8.68 -3.70 -6.48
CA ALA A 17 -7.91 -3.19 -5.36
C ALA A 17 -7.93 -4.20 -4.19
N GLN A 18 -6.79 -4.36 -3.51
CA GLN A 18 -6.65 -5.30 -2.38
C GLN A 18 -7.43 -4.89 -1.12
N ARG A 19 -7.97 -3.67 -1.09
CA ARG A 19 -8.72 -3.13 0.03
C ARG A 19 -9.71 -2.06 -0.40
N GLU A 20 -10.69 -1.80 0.46
CA GLU A 20 -11.54 -0.62 0.35
C GLU A 20 -10.78 0.64 0.76
N GLY A 21 -10.84 1.67 -0.06
CA GLY A 21 -10.11 2.92 0.17
C GLY A 21 -8.60 2.79 -0.01
N ARG A 22 -7.86 3.79 0.46
CA ARG A 22 -6.39 3.86 0.40
C ARG A 22 -5.81 3.88 1.80
N ALA A 23 -4.69 3.17 2.02
CA ALA A 23 -3.89 3.40 3.21
C ALA A 23 -3.27 4.80 3.13
N LYS A 24 -3.50 5.61 4.16
CA LYS A 24 -3.02 6.99 4.18
C LYS A 24 -1.55 7.11 4.53
N ASP A 25 -1.03 6.10 5.19
CA ASP A 25 0.36 5.97 5.61
C ASP A 25 1.19 5.05 4.72
N SER A 26 0.63 4.63 3.57
CA SER A 26 1.24 3.66 2.65
C SER A 26 1.56 2.30 3.28
N ASN A 27 0.93 1.97 4.41
CA ASN A 27 0.98 0.64 5.00
C ASN A 27 -0.23 -0.18 4.52
N ASP A 28 -0.25 -0.46 3.22
CA ASP A 28 -1.34 -1.20 2.60
C ASP A 28 -1.33 -2.67 3.01
N ARG A 29 -2.52 -3.17 3.35
CA ARG A 29 -2.77 -4.57 3.73
C ARG A 29 -3.98 -5.09 2.99
N THR A 30 -3.92 -6.35 2.59
CA THR A 30 -5.04 -7.05 1.93
C THR A 30 -6.19 -7.22 2.92
N GLN A 31 -7.37 -6.73 2.55
CA GLN A 31 -8.57 -6.94 3.35
C GLN A 31 -9.18 -8.31 3.06
N GLU A 32 -9.41 -9.09 4.12
CA GLU A 32 -10.06 -10.40 4.00
C GLU A 32 -11.44 -10.34 3.33
N SER A 33 -12.17 -9.21 3.45
CA SER A 33 -13.45 -9.01 2.79
C SER A 33 -13.36 -9.11 1.27
N VAL A 34 -12.25 -8.68 0.68
CA VAL A 34 -11.98 -8.82 -0.77
C VAL A 34 -11.81 -10.30 -1.12
N LEU A 35 -11.05 -11.05 -0.34
CA LEU A 35 -10.87 -12.49 -0.54
C LEU A 35 -12.19 -13.27 -0.35
N LYS A 36 -12.95 -12.93 0.68
CA LYS A 36 -14.28 -13.48 0.92
C LYS A 36 -15.20 -13.25 -0.28
N MET A 37 -15.17 -12.04 -0.84
CA MET A 37 -15.94 -11.71 -2.05
C MET A 37 -15.47 -12.53 -3.27
N LEU A 38 -14.16 -12.71 -3.46
CA LEU A 38 -13.61 -13.55 -4.54
C LEU A 38 -14.03 -15.00 -4.38
N ALA A 39 -14.02 -15.54 -3.16
CA ALA A 39 -14.43 -16.92 -2.85
C ALA A 39 -15.95 -17.16 -2.85
N MET A 40 -16.80 -16.15 -3.10
CA MET A 40 -18.27 -16.32 -3.16
C MET A 40 -18.79 -17.05 -4.41
N GLY A 41 -17.97 -17.14 -5.45
CA GLY A 41 -18.26 -17.89 -6.68
C GLY A 41 -17.38 -19.13 -6.79
N GLY A 42 -17.53 -19.87 -7.89
CA GLY A 42 -16.75 -21.06 -8.17
C GLY A 42 -17.27 -22.32 -7.49
N GLU A 43 -16.57 -23.42 -7.72
CA GLU A 43 -16.88 -24.75 -7.19
C GLU A 43 -15.81 -25.19 -6.19
N GLY A 44 -16.10 -26.22 -5.38
CA GLY A 44 -15.19 -26.75 -4.38
C GLY A 44 -15.12 -25.91 -3.09
N ASP A 45 -14.03 -26.03 -2.38
CA ASP A 45 -13.78 -25.27 -1.15
C ASP A 45 -13.25 -23.85 -1.42
N ILE A 46 -12.85 -23.13 -0.39
CA ILE A 46 -12.35 -21.73 -0.51
C ILE A 46 -11.08 -21.68 -1.35
N ILE A 47 -10.17 -22.63 -1.16
CA ILE A 47 -8.88 -22.69 -1.87
C ILE A 47 -9.15 -22.94 -3.37
N ASP A 48 -9.98 -23.93 -3.71
CA ASP A 48 -10.32 -24.24 -5.09
C ASP A 48 -10.90 -23.05 -5.83
N ARG A 49 -11.82 -22.33 -5.17
CA ARG A 49 -12.45 -21.12 -5.71
C ARG A 49 -11.49 -19.96 -5.93
N LEU A 50 -10.46 -19.82 -5.08
CA LEU A 50 -9.44 -18.77 -5.25
C LEU A 50 -8.41 -19.19 -6.31
N ILE A 51 -8.08 -20.47 -6.43
CA ILE A 51 -7.22 -21.02 -7.51
C ILE A 51 -7.86 -20.75 -8.87
N GLU A 52 -9.17 -20.93 -9.01
CA GLU A 52 -9.90 -20.60 -10.25
C GLU A 52 -9.72 -19.14 -10.69
N MET A 53 -9.42 -18.23 -9.76
CA MET A 53 -9.26 -16.80 -10.05
C MET A 53 -7.88 -16.46 -10.62
N ASN A 54 -6.88 -17.35 -10.54
CA ASN A 54 -5.50 -17.11 -10.98
C ASN A 54 -4.96 -15.76 -10.48
N ILE A 55 -4.91 -15.58 -9.16
CA ILE A 55 -4.57 -14.32 -8.53
C ILE A 55 -3.09 -13.99 -8.78
N LEU A 56 -2.84 -12.83 -9.39
CA LEU A 56 -1.52 -12.26 -9.60
C LEU A 56 -1.40 -10.96 -8.79
N PRO A 57 -0.68 -10.97 -7.65
CA PRO A 57 -0.47 -9.76 -6.88
C PRO A 57 0.30 -8.72 -7.68
N LEU A 58 -0.17 -7.46 -7.67
CA LEU A 58 0.45 -6.35 -8.39
C LEU A 58 0.98 -5.32 -7.40
N ALA A 59 2.30 -5.12 -7.41
CA ALA A 59 2.97 -4.04 -6.67
C ALA A 59 3.02 -2.78 -7.52
N ILE A 60 2.63 -1.64 -6.93
CA ILE A 60 2.73 -0.33 -7.54
C ILE A 60 3.57 0.55 -6.61
N SER A 61 4.68 1.09 -7.12
CA SER A 61 5.57 1.96 -6.36
C SER A 61 5.65 3.33 -7.02
N TYR A 62 5.34 4.37 -6.27
CA TYR A 62 5.50 5.76 -6.67
C TYR A 62 6.70 6.37 -5.97
N GLU A 63 7.49 7.18 -6.67
CA GLU A 63 8.57 7.95 -6.05
C GLU A 63 8.04 9.04 -5.12
N TYR A 64 6.96 9.71 -5.55
CA TYR A 64 6.23 10.71 -4.76
C TYR A 64 4.73 10.42 -4.76
N ASP A 65 4.10 10.62 -3.61
CA ASP A 65 2.64 10.58 -3.50
C ASP A 65 2.08 12.00 -3.65
N PRO A 66 1.40 12.33 -4.74
CA PRO A 66 0.89 13.68 -4.94
C PRO A 66 -0.13 14.14 -3.89
N CYS A 67 -0.70 13.20 -3.13
CA CYS A 67 -1.66 13.47 -2.07
C CYS A 67 -1.06 13.43 -0.66
N ASP A 68 0.26 13.37 -0.50
CA ASP A 68 0.92 13.20 0.79
C ASP A 68 0.55 14.29 1.79
N TYR A 69 0.58 15.57 1.41
CA TYR A 69 0.20 16.69 2.25
C TYR A 69 -1.29 16.66 2.64
N LEU A 70 -2.19 16.23 1.74
CA LEU A 70 -3.62 16.08 2.04
C LEU A 70 -3.88 14.94 3.02
N LYS A 71 -3.13 13.85 2.89
CA LYS A 71 -3.18 12.72 3.83
C LYS A 71 -2.67 13.12 5.20
N ALA A 72 -1.53 13.85 5.26
CA ALA A 72 -0.99 14.37 6.52
C ALA A 72 -1.95 15.34 7.20
N GLN A 73 -2.55 16.26 6.43
CA GLN A 73 -3.61 17.16 6.91
C GLN A 73 -4.78 16.39 7.51
N GLU A 74 -5.26 15.34 6.85
CA GLU A 74 -6.35 14.52 7.35
C GLU A 74 -5.98 13.79 8.65
N PHE A 75 -4.73 13.34 8.81
CA PHE A 75 -4.28 12.76 10.08
C PHE A 75 -4.40 13.76 11.22
N GLN A 76 -3.98 15.01 11.00
CA GLN A 76 -4.10 16.03 12.05
C GLN A 76 -5.57 16.37 12.34
N LEU A 77 -6.39 16.55 11.30
CA LEU A 77 -7.82 16.83 11.48
C LEU A 77 -8.53 15.73 12.27
N LYS A 78 -8.21 14.47 12.01
CA LYS A 78 -8.75 13.32 12.77
C LYS A 78 -8.25 13.24 14.21
N ARG A 79 -7.04 13.70 14.48
CA ARG A 79 -6.50 13.78 15.83
C ARG A 79 -7.19 14.91 16.64
N ASP A 80 -7.39 16.06 15.99
CA ASP A 80 -7.78 17.29 16.68
C ASP A 80 -9.30 17.48 16.75
N ILE A 81 -10.06 16.90 15.85
CA ILE A 81 -11.52 17.05 15.75
C ILE A 81 -12.19 15.68 15.96
N PRO A 82 -12.96 15.51 17.07
CA PRO A 82 -13.76 14.33 17.28
C PRO A 82 -14.72 14.07 16.10
N ASP A 83 -14.84 12.82 15.70
CA ASP A 83 -15.72 12.37 14.61
C ASP A 83 -15.52 13.05 13.25
N TYR A 84 -14.33 13.61 13.01
CA TYR A 84 -13.99 14.22 11.72
C TYR A 84 -14.29 13.29 10.55
N LYS A 85 -15.05 13.79 9.60
CA LYS A 85 -15.37 13.12 8.33
C LYS A 85 -15.02 14.04 7.16
N LYS A 86 -14.41 13.46 6.15
CA LYS A 86 -14.20 14.16 4.87
C LYS A 86 -15.51 14.57 4.25
N THR A 87 -15.49 15.71 3.58
CA THR A 87 -16.56 16.15 2.69
C THR A 87 -16.41 15.56 1.30
N GLN A 88 -17.45 15.66 0.47
CA GLN A 88 -17.36 15.26 -0.95
C GLN A 88 -16.36 16.13 -1.72
N GLU A 89 -16.22 17.42 -1.33
CA GLU A 89 -15.25 18.33 -1.93
C GLU A 89 -13.82 17.92 -1.62
N ASP A 90 -13.53 17.46 -0.38
CA ASP A 90 -12.23 16.90 -0.02
C ASP A 90 -11.90 15.67 -0.84
N ASP A 91 -12.87 14.79 -1.07
CA ASP A 91 -12.67 13.59 -1.89
C ASP A 91 -12.40 13.94 -3.35
N LEU A 92 -13.13 14.90 -3.91
CA LEU A 92 -12.89 15.40 -5.28
C LEU A 92 -11.50 16.03 -5.40
N LYS A 93 -11.10 16.86 -4.45
CA LYS A 93 -9.75 17.46 -4.40
C LYS A 93 -8.66 16.40 -4.33
N ASN A 94 -8.85 15.36 -3.49
CA ASN A 94 -7.92 14.23 -3.41
C ASN A 94 -7.83 13.47 -4.75
N MET A 95 -8.95 13.22 -5.41
CA MET A 95 -8.97 12.55 -6.72
C MET A 95 -8.24 13.36 -7.77
N GLN A 96 -8.53 14.65 -7.89
CA GLN A 96 -7.86 15.55 -8.84
C GLN A 96 -6.36 15.63 -8.57
N THR A 97 -5.96 15.82 -7.30
CA THR A 97 -4.56 15.86 -6.90
C THR A 97 -3.84 14.54 -7.21
N GLY A 98 -4.48 13.41 -6.92
CA GLY A 98 -3.94 12.09 -7.21
C GLY A 98 -3.82 11.80 -8.71
N LEU A 99 -4.73 12.32 -9.53
CA LEU A 99 -4.71 12.11 -10.98
C LEU A 99 -3.65 12.99 -11.67
N PHE A 100 -3.61 14.27 -11.37
CA PHE A 100 -2.81 15.26 -12.09
C PHE A 100 -1.49 15.60 -11.40
N GLY A 101 -1.34 15.32 -10.11
CA GLY A 101 -0.14 15.64 -9.36
C GLY A 101 1.08 14.81 -9.80
N PRO A 102 2.29 15.38 -9.63
CA PRO A 102 3.53 14.71 -10.00
C PRO A 102 3.77 13.48 -9.12
N LYS A 103 4.18 12.38 -9.75
CA LYS A 103 4.46 11.10 -9.08
C LYS A 103 5.94 10.70 -9.14
N GLY A 104 6.75 11.48 -9.88
CA GLY A 104 8.10 11.09 -10.20
C GLY A 104 8.14 9.79 -10.99
N ARG A 105 9.05 8.91 -10.64
CA ARG A 105 9.15 7.58 -11.25
C ARG A 105 8.03 6.67 -10.72
N VAL A 106 7.43 5.89 -11.60
CA VAL A 106 6.38 4.92 -11.25
C VAL A 106 6.82 3.54 -11.73
N HIS A 107 6.66 2.54 -10.87
CA HIS A 107 7.01 1.16 -11.17
C HIS A 107 5.83 0.23 -10.90
N PHE A 108 5.52 -0.63 -11.86
CA PHE A 108 4.54 -1.69 -11.76
C PHE A 108 5.25 -3.03 -11.85
N GLN A 109 5.03 -3.91 -10.87
CA GLN A 109 5.59 -5.25 -10.85
C GLN A 109 4.50 -6.26 -10.54
N VAL A 110 4.20 -7.12 -11.51
CA VAL A 110 3.31 -8.27 -11.32
C VAL A 110 4.10 -9.40 -10.71
N ALA A 111 3.63 -9.94 -9.60
CA ALA A 111 4.18 -11.16 -8.99
C ALA A 111 3.70 -12.41 -9.74
N SER A 112 4.34 -13.55 -9.48
CA SER A 112 3.85 -14.85 -9.96
C SER A 112 2.46 -15.15 -9.41
N CYS A 113 1.68 -15.94 -10.15
CA CYS A 113 0.40 -16.46 -9.68
C CYS A 113 0.59 -17.25 -8.38
N ILE A 114 -0.30 -17.05 -7.41
CA ILE A 114 -0.18 -17.66 -6.08
C ILE A 114 -0.85 -19.04 -5.97
N ASN A 115 -1.28 -19.65 -7.07
CA ASN A 115 -2.00 -20.91 -7.04
C ASN A 115 -1.18 -22.05 -6.39
N GLU A 116 0.12 -22.14 -6.68
CA GLU A 116 0.99 -23.17 -6.08
C GLU A 116 1.11 -23.01 -4.55
N GLU A 117 1.07 -21.79 -4.03
CA GLU A 117 1.08 -21.56 -2.60
C GLU A 117 -0.28 -21.83 -1.97
N LEU A 118 -1.37 -21.50 -2.68
CA LEU A 118 -2.73 -21.82 -2.22
C LEU A 118 -2.93 -23.34 -2.10
N GLU A 119 -2.41 -24.14 -3.03
CA GLU A 119 -2.48 -25.59 -2.99
C GLU A 119 -1.78 -26.22 -1.78
N LYS A 120 -0.75 -25.55 -1.24
CA LYS A 120 0.03 -26.01 -0.08
C LYS A 120 -0.60 -25.63 1.26
N LEU A 121 -1.65 -24.83 1.27
CA LEU A 121 -2.32 -24.42 2.52
C LEU A 121 -3.08 -25.61 3.13
N ASP A 122 -3.07 -25.64 4.47
CA ASP A 122 -3.83 -26.63 5.23
C ASP A 122 -5.34 -26.37 5.11
N ARG A 123 -6.03 -27.24 4.39
CA ARG A 123 -7.48 -27.15 4.16
C ARG A 123 -8.32 -27.44 5.39
N SER A 124 -7.71 -27.93 6.50
CA SER A 124 -8.40 -28.17 7.77
C SER A 124 -8.54 -26.92 8.64
N LEU A 125 -7.84 -25.83 8.29
CA LEU A 125 -7.91 -24.56 9.00
C LEU A 125 -9.31 -23.99 9.02
N SER A 126 -9.63 -23.24 10.09
CA SER A 126 -10.85 -22.47 10.12
C SER A 126 -10.85 -21.38 9.02
N LYS A 127 -12.04 -20.99 8.57
CA LYS A 127 -12.17 -19.93 7.53
C LYS A 127 -11.44 -18.63 7.88
N PRO A 128 -11.50 -18.10 9.13
CA PRO A 128 -10.73 -16.91 9.50
C PRO A 128 -9.21 -17.10 9.36
N GLU A 129 -8.68 -18.23 9.85
CA GLU A 129 -7.24 -18.52 9.76
C GLU A 129 -6.79 -18.64 8.30
N LEU A 130 -7.58 -19.31 7.47
CA LEU A 130 -7.30 -19.47 6.05
C LEU A 130 -7.25 -18.11 5.33
N PHE A 131 -8.27 -17.25 5.52
CA PHE A 131 -8.26 -15.91 4.91
C PHE A 131 -7.12 -15.04 5.43
N SER A 132 -6.75 -15.15 6.70
CA SER A 132 -5.61 -14.46 7.28
C SER A 132 -4.30 -14.88 6.63
N GLN A 133 -4.07 -16.19 6.44
CA GLN A 133 -2.87 -16.71 5.78
C GLN A 133 -2.79 -16.29 4.30
N ILE A 134 -3.92 -16.32 3.58
CA ILE A 134 -3.97 -15.89 2.17
C ILE A 134 -3.72 -14.38 2.05
N SER A 135 -4.29 -13.57 2.95
CA SER A 135 -4.02 -12.13 2.99
C SER A 135 -2.54 -11.84 3.21
N ALA A 136 -1.92 -12.52 4.18
CA ALA A 136 -0.49 -12.40 4.46
C ALA A 136 0.39 -12.86 3.29
N LEU A 137 -0.01 -13.90 2.57
CA LEU A 137 0.66 -14.36 1.35
C LEU A 137 0.64 -13.28 0.26
N ILE A 138 -0.52 -12.69 -0.02
CA ILE A 138 -0.66 -11.63 -1.02
C ILE A 138 0.15 -10.40 -0.61
N ASP A 139 0.06 -9.96 0.64
CA ASP A 139 0.83 -8.83 1.16
C ASP A 139 2.33 -9.07 0.99
N ARG A 140 2.84 -10.23 1.36
CA ARG A 140 4.25 -10.60 1.19
C ARG A 140 4.66 -10.54 -0.28
N ARG A 141 3.83 -11.03 -1.21
CA ARG A 141 4.10 -10.99 -2.65
C ARG A 141 4.13 -9.55 -3.18
N ILE A 142 3.23 -8.69 -2.72
CA ILE A 142 3.21 -7.26 -3.08
C ILE A 142 4.44 -6.56 -2.52
N HIS A 143 4.69 -6.71 -1.21
CA HIS A 143 5.78 -6.00 -0.53
C HIS A 143 7.16 -6.41 -1.03
N ALA A 144 7.38 -7.70 -1.35
CA ALA A 144 8.64 -8.18 -1.92
C ALA A 144 8.93 -7.61 -3.32
N ASN A 145 7.92 -7.15 -4.03
CA ASN A 145 8.01 -6.59 -5.38
C ASN A 145 7.98 -5.04 -5.40
N TYR A 146 8.02 -4.38 -4.25
CA TYR A 146 8.16 -2.93 -4.22
C TYR A 146 9.48 -2.46 -4.80
N ARG A 147 9.43 -1.41 -5.60
CA ARG A 147 10.61 -0.64 -6.00
C ARG A 147 10.85 0.47 -4.99
N MET A 148 12.04 0.47 -4.38
CA MET A 148 12.44 1.53 -3.46
C MET A 148 13.10 2.69 -4.21
N TYR A 149 12.82 3.90 -3.75
CA TYR A 149 13.41 5.15 -4.22
C TYR A 149 14.17 5.82 -3.08
N PRO A 150 15.09 6.77 -3.34
CA PRO A 150 15.87 7.44 -2.30
C PRO A 150 15.03 7.97 -1.14
N GLY A 151 13.86 8.56 -1.43
CA GLY A 151 12.94 9.06 -0.40
C GLY A 151 12.48 8.02 0.63
N ASN A 152 12.37 6.74 0.23
CA ASN A 152 11.98 5.66 1.16
C ASN A 152 13.07 5.42 2.21
N TYR A 153 14.33 5.37 1.78
CA TYR A 153 15.49 5.16 2.65
C TYR A 153 15.74 6.36 3.55
N ILE A 154 15.67 7.58 2.99
CA ILE A 154 15.85 8.84 3.72
C ILE A 154 14.80 8.98 4.82
N ALA A 155 13.54 8.74 4.49
CA ALA A 155 12.43 8.80 5.45
C ALA A 155 12.61 7.76 6.58
N HIS A 156 13.01 6.55 6.25
CA HIS A 156 13.27 5.49 7.23
C HIS A 156 14.41 5.86 8.17
N ASP A 157 15.56 6.31 7.65
CA ASP A 157 16.70 6.73 8.43
C ASP A 157 16.36 7.94 9.35
N TYR A 158 15.56 8.87 8.83
CA TYR A 158 15.10 10.02 9.61
C TYR A 158 14.23 9.60 10.80
N LEU A 159 13.23 8.75 10.57
CA LEU A 159 12.31 8.31 11.62
C LEU A 159 12.96 7.39 12.66
N SER A 160 13.89 6.55 12.23
CA SER A 160 14.64 5.66 13.14
C SER A 160 15.79 6.35 13.88
N GLY A 161 16.15 7.58 13.50
CA GLY A 161 17.32 8.28 14.04
C GLY A 161 18.64 7.63 13.67
N THR A 162 18.69 6.86 12.56
CA THR A 162 19.86 6.11 12.11
C THR A 162 20.38 6.60 10.76
N GLN A 163 21.44 6.01 10.28
CA GLN A 163 21.99 6.15 8.92
C GLN A 163 22.19 4.76 8.28
N ALA A 164 21.36 3.80 8.65
CA ALA A 164 21.49 2.41 8.23
C ALA A 164 21.43 2.25 6.70
N PHE A 165 20.75 3.16 6.03
CA PHE A 165 20.57 3.15 4.58
C PHE A 165 21.29 4.29 3.85
N ALA A 166 22.26 4.96 4.48
CA ALA A 166 23.00 6.08 3.90
C ALA A 166 23.71 5.73 2.55
N GLY A 167 24.01 4.45 2.31
CA GLY A 167 24.57 3.98 1.04
C GLY A 167 23.57 3.88 -0.11
N HIS A 168 22.27 4.11 0.13
CA HIS A 168 21.19 4.00 -0.86
C HIS A 168 20.73 5.35 -1.42
N TYR A 169 21.33 6.46 -0.97
CA TYR A 169 21.01 7.80 -1.45
C TYR A 169 22.24 8.71 -1.34
N THR A 170 22.30 9.72 -2.19
CA THR A 170 23.33 10.77 -2.18
C THR A 170 22.92 11.93 -1.27
N ALA A 171 23.88 12.81 -0.93
CA ALA A 171 23.60 14.04 -0.19
C ALA A 171 22.65 14.99 -0.97
N GLU A 172 22.76 15.00 -2.30
CA GLU A 172 21.89 15.78 -3.16
C GLU A 172 20.46 15.26 -3.16
N GLU A 173 20.26 13.93 -3.28
CA GLU A 173 18.95 13.29 -3.19
C GLU A 173 18.31 13.52 -1.81
N LYS A 174 19.10 13.45 -0.73
CA LYS A 174 18.64 13.75 0.62
C LYS A 174 18.15 15.20 0.72
N LYS A 175 18.95 16.14 0.20
CA LYS A 175 18.55 17.55 0.19
C LYS A 175 17.27 17.75 -0.62
N HIS A 176 17.20 17.21 -1.84
CA HIS A 176 16.05 17.32 -2.72
C HIS A 176 14.76 16.77 -2.07
N PHE A 177 14.83 15.59 -1.45
CA PHE A 177 13.70 14.99 -0.75
C PHE A 177 13.27 15.82 0.47
N THR A 178 14.23 16.36 1.25
CA THR A 178 13.94 17.23 2.39
C THR A 178 13.24 18.50 1.93
N ASP A 179 13.76 19.16 0.90
CA ASP A 179 13.17 20.37 0.31
C ASP A 179 11.75 20.09 -0.23
N TYR A 180 11.55 18.90 -0.84
CA TYR A 180 10.23 18.46 -1.28
C TYR A 180 9.23 18.34 -0.11
N ILE A 181 9.62 17.66 0.98
CA ILE A 181 8.77 17.52 2.17
C ILE A 181 8.42 18.89 2.76
N ASP A 182 9.37 19.82 2.81
CA ASP A 182 9.13 21.19 3.29
C ASP A 182 8.13 21.95 2.41
N GLN A 183 8.26 21.82 1.10
CA GLN A 183 7.31 22.41 0.14
C GLN A 183 5.91 21.81 0.30
N GLN A 184 5.79 20.50 0.46
CA GLN A 184 4.49 19.85 0.67
C GLN A 184 3.87 20.26 2.01
N LEU A 185 4.66 20.35 3.07
CA LEU A 185 4.19 20.87 4.35
C LEU A 185 3.68 22.32 4.22
N ALA A 186 4.35 23.17 3.44
CA ALA A 186 3.92 24.55 3.22
C ALA A 186 2.51 24.66 2.60
N ARG A 187 2.09 23.66 1.80
CA ARG A 187 0.76 23.61 1.17
C ARG A 187 -0.39 23.30 2.13
N ILE A 188 -0.08 22.83 3.34
CA ILE A 188 -1.12 22.48 4.32
C ILE A 188 -1.64 23.77 4.97
N GLU A 189 -2.94 23.98 4.88
CA GLU A 189 -3.63 25.13 5.45
C GLU A 189 -4.50 24.69 6.64
N LEU A 190 -3.94 24.77 7.85
CA LEU A 190 -4.64 24.49 9.10
C LEU A 190 -4.42 25.61 10.10
N PRO A 191 -5.45 26.03 10.86
CA PRO A 191 -5.32 27.11 11.87
C PRO A 191 -4.27 26.79 12.94
N ASN A 192 -4.23 25.53 13.40
CA ASN A 192 -3.31 25.04 14.43
C ASN A 192 -2.35 24.00 13.85
N LYS A 193 -1.60 24.41 12.83
CA LYS A 193 -0.70 23.53 12.08
C LYS A 193 0.44 23.01 12.95
N ASP A 194 0.43 21.72 13.23
CA ASP A 194 1.46 21.00 13.99
C ASP A 194 2.53 20.45 13.03
N ILE A 195 3.54 21.26 12.73
CA ILE A 195 4.58 20.92 11.75
C ILE A 195 5.34 19.63 12.12
N PRO A 196 5.78 19.38 13.36
CA PRO A 196 6.43 18.13 13.73
C PRO A 196 5.56 16.91 13.45
N PHE A 197 4.30 16.92 13.86
CA PHE A 197 3.34 15.84 13.62
C PHE A 197 3.10 15.59 12.13
N LEU A 198 2.83 16.64 11.37
CA LEU A 198 2.58 16.55 9.93
C LEU A 198 3.78 15.98 9.18
N ARG A 199 4.99 16.44 9.54
CA ARG A 199 6.25 15.91 8.97
C ARG A 199 6.41 14.42 9.27
N GLU A 200 6.18 14.00 10.52
CA GLU A 200 6.22 12.60 10.91
C GLU A 200 5.26 11.76 10.05
N LYS A 201 4.00 12.22 9.90
CA LYS A 201 3.01 11.49 9.10
C LYS A 201 3.38 11.40 7.62
N MET A 202 3.95 12.46 7.05
CA MET A 202 4.47 12.43 5.68
C MET A 202 5.65 11.46 5.54
N LEU A 203 6.62 11.52 6.45
CA LEU A 203 7.77 10.61 6.41
C LEU A 203 7.35 9.14 6.58
N LEU A 204 6.34 8.84 7.42
CA LEU A 204 5.79 7.49 7.56
C LEU A 204 5.27 6.94 6.22
N MET A 205 4.64 7.77 5.38
CA MET A 205 4.15 7.33 4.06
C MET A 205 5.28 6.85 3.16
N TYR A 206 6.46 7.47 3.27
CA TYR A 206 7.64 7.09 2.49
C TYR A 206 8.45 5.95 3.15
N ALA A 207 8.45 5.85 4.47
CA ALA A 207 9.19 4.81 5.20
C ALA A 207 8.48 3.45 5.21
N ASN A 208 7.15 3.42 5.31
CA ASN A 208 6.39 2.17 5.44
C ASN A 208 6.60 1.17 4.29
N PRO A 209 6.69 1.57 3.02
CA PRO A 209 7.02 0.63 1.94
C PRO A 209 8.35 -0.09 2.16
N LEU A 210 9.39 0.62 2.64
CA LEU A 210 10.67 0.01 2.96
C LEU A 210 10.57 -0.93 4.17
N THR A 211 9.87 -0.52 5.22
CA THR A 211 9.61 -1.36 6.40
C THR A 211 8.93 -2.67 5.99
N ASN A 212 7.89 -2.60 5.16
CA ASN A 212 7.18 -3.78 4.67
C ASN A 212 8.06 -4.66 3.77
N TYR A 213 8.87 -4.05 2.90
CA TYR A 213 9.83 -4.78 2.06
C TYR A 213 10.88 -5.52 2.90
N LEU A 214 11.45 -4.89 3.91
CA LEU A 214 12.44 -5.50 4.81
C LEU A 214 11.84 -6.69 5.58
N ALA A 215 10.60 -6.59 6.04
CA ALA A 215 9.91 -7.68 6.73
C ALA A 215 9.83 -8.95 5.85
N THR A 216 9.67 -8.81 4.53
CA THR A 216 9.64 -9.98 3.63
C THR A 216 10.98 -10.71 3.52
N ARG A 217 12.09 -10.05 3.92
CA ARG A 217 13.44 -10.61 3.87
C ARG A 217 13.84 -11.35 5.13
N THR A 218 13.26 -10.98 6.27
CA THR A 218 13.50 -11.65 7.55
C THR A 218 12.74 -12.97 7.65
N ASP A 219 11.60 -13.09 6.99
CA ASP A 219 10.75 -14.29 7.00
C ASP A 219 11.27 -15.41 6.06
N ASN A 220 12.36 -15.18 5.33
CA ASN A 220 12.97 -16.17 4.44
C ASN A 220 14.49 -16.25 4.73
N PRO A 221 14.93 -16.88 5.84
CA PRO A 221 16.34 -17.18 6.05
C PRO A 221 16.78 -18.13 4.93
N LYS A 222 17.84 -17.73 4.20
CA LYS A 222 18.47 -18.56 3.16
C LYS A 222 18.94 -19.89 3.72
#